data_aed1c0dcc72f5200e2c81d7437633bdc
#
_entry.id   aed1c0dcc72f5200e2c81d7437633bdc
#
_cell.length_a   1.000
_cell.length_b   1.000
_cell.length_c   1.000
_cell.angle_alpha   90.00
_cell.angle_beta   90.00
_cell.angle_gamma   90.00
#
_symmetry.space_group_name_H-M   'P 1'
#
loop_
_entity.id
_entity.type
_entity.pdbx_description
1 polymer ?
#
loop_
_entity_poly.entity_id
_entity_poly.type
_entity_poly.pdbx_seq_one_letter_code
_entity_poly.pdbx_strand_id
1 'polypeptide(L)'
;MKKLLSTLLALSLALSLGACAVKVDPSEPDEPAKDELRIVFTEEHLTKEAEYKADDGTVLLIEKYDLPQLEVRTSADEVYTPPVSNTVVDVPQEYAAALAFNAEMQHAADALDASAQEALTMAREHYAGLDEEQRAYWANYAEELIVDSICQHSGLVSVWGGGYSNYGGAHGWESIRAWSFDLTTGEFLTLDGLDAQPSTDSALGESLTHTLAMAVLEQIDAQGLSEYYFEDYASYIFDLAANASFYFDDKGIVIVFDPAVIAPYAASAQKFEIPYSRFYNALDSHTQSLLNVLQDEIIIADYYTTKTLWSWFYQTTPPIDANAPAVMANGQSFNRVSLGEINTLDALRALLCEHVSAELADEWLATGHFVESDGALYAAWADRGSDITIDTESYLVAWNGDAGEIMQTITRREWNDETGDFVPVPGSETYYGYPFTTMNRHAVFSAFPCPS
;
A
#
# COMPACT_ATOMS: atom_id res chain seq x y z
N MET A 1 45.05 -45.00 20.96
CA MET A 1 44.77 -43.59 20.77
C MET A 1 43.28 -43.24 20.65
N LYS A 2 42.31 -44.18 20.82
CA LYS A 2 40.85 -43.88 20.76
C LYS A 2 40.14 -43.77 22.15
N LYS A 3 40.89 -43.87 23.25
CA LYS A 3 40.33 -43.78 24.62
C LYS A 3 40.71 -42.51 25.38
N LEU A 4 41.56 -41.63 24.80
CA LEU A 4 41.94 -40.34 25.42
C LEU A 4 41.14 -39.13 24.91
N LEU A 5 40.35 -39.27 23.82
CA LEU A 5 39.53 -38.17 23.28
C LEU A 5 38.12 -38.09 23.92
N SER A 6 37.68 -39.17 24.57
CA SER A 6 36.32 -39.18 25.20
C SER A 6 36.30 -38.60 26.62
N THR A 7 37.47 -38.45 27.25
CA THR A 7 37.58 -37.92 28.63
C THR A 7 37.75 -36.41 28.69
N LEU A 8 38.17 -35.77 27.60
CA LEU A 8 38.29 -34.31 27.51
C LEU A 8 36.99 -33.61 27.12
N LEU A 9 36.06 -34.32 26.46
CA LEU A 9 34.76 -33.78 26.10
C LEU A 9 33.74 -33.82 27.27
N ALA A 10 33.96 -34.68 28.26
CA ALA A 10 33.11 -34.78 29.45
C ALA A 10 33.46 -33.76 30.55
N LEU A 11 34.68 -33.16 30.50
CA LEU A 11 35.13 -32.21 31.48
C LEU A 11 34.77 -30.76 31.11
N SER A 12 34.50 -30.47 29.84
CA SER A 12 34.04 -29.13 29.37
C SER A 12 32.54 -28.90 29.54
N LEU A 13 31.74 -29.96 29.72
CA LEU A 13 30.30 -29.86 29.95
C LEU A 13 29.93 -29.72 31.45
N ALA A 14 30.84 -30.00 32.35
CA ALA A 14 30.60 -29.95 33.81
C ALA A 14 30.91 -28.60 34.45
N LEU A 15 31.53 -27.65 33.72
CA LEU A 15 31.90 -26.33 34.25
C LEU A 15 30.95 -25.20 33.82
N SER A 16 29.87 -25.48 33.07
CA SER A 16 28.87 -24.47 32.67
C SER A 16 27.54 -24.57 33.44
N LEU A 17 27.44 -25.44 34.47
CA LEU A 17 26.23 -25.59 35.28
C LEU A 17 26.36 -25.11 36.74
N GLY A 18 27.35 -24.32 37.01
CA GLY A 18 27.61 -23.82 38.38
C GLY A 18 27.64 -22.31 38.45
N ALA A 19 26.51 -21.60 38.32
CA ALA A 19 26.22 -20.33 39.00
C ALA A 19 25.00 -19.65 38.39
N CYS A 20 23.89 -19.79 39.03
CA CYS A 20 22.89 -18.79 39.41
C CYS A 20 21.65 -19.53 39.88
N ALA A 21 21.73 -20.05 41.11
CA ALA A 21 20.51 -20.27 41.86
C ALA A 21 20.01 -18.87 42.29
N VAL A 22 19.20 -18.26 41.44
CA VAL A 22 18.29 -17.19 41.82
C VAL A 22 17.32 -17.83 42.83
N LYS A 23 17.37 -17.39 44.09
CA LYS A 23 16.30 -17.68 45.03
C LYS A 23 15.04 -17.05 44.43
N VAL A 24 14.18 -17.87 43.86
CA VAL A 24 12.80 -17.48 43.59
C VAL A 24 12.11 -17.39 44.94
N ASP A 25 11.66 -16.21 45.25
CA ASP A 25 10.84 -15.93 46.44
C ASP A 25 9.44 -16.53 46.15
N PRO A 26 8.91 -17.45 46.98
CA PRO A 26 7.69 -18.18 46.66
C PRO A 26 6.42 -17.43 47.06
N SER A 27 6.34 -16.12 46.86
CA SER A 27 5.20 -15.32 47.34
C SER A 27 4.63 -14.28 46.40
N GLU A 28 4.92 -14.31 45.12
CA GLU A 28 4.02 -13.66 44.12
C GLU A 28 3.13 -14.73 43.51
N PRO A 29 1.80 -14.64 43.65
CA PRO A 29 0.93 -15.48 42.83
C PRO A 29 1.19 -15.14 41.37
N ASP A 30 1.45 -16.15 40.54
CA ASP A 30 1.45 -16.02 39.08
C ASP A 30 0.19 -15.23 38.68
N GLU A 31 0.36 -14.01 38.17
CA GLU A 31 -0.76 -13.37 37.49
C GLU A 31 -1.28 -14.38 36.44
N PRO A 32 -2.58 -14.67 36.44
CA PRO A 32 -3.13 -15.56 35.42
C PRO A 32 -2.70 -15.01 34.07
N ALA A 33 -2.11 -15.87 33.24
CA ALA A 33 -1.73 -15.52 31.89
C ALA A 33 -2.92 -14.77 31.25
N LYS A 34 -2.71 -13.53 30.84
CA LYS A 34 -3.76 -12.78 30.14
C LYS A 34 -4.17 -13.65 28.96
N ASP A 35 -5.47 -13.97 28.87
CA ASP A 35 -6.00 -14.66 27.69
C ASP A 35 -5.59 -13.87 26.45
N GLU A 36 -4.94 -14.52 25.51
CA GLU A 36 -4.56 -13.93 24.24
C GLU A 36 -5.86 -13.73 23.43
N LEU A 37 -6.20 -12.45 23.23
CA LEU A 37 -7.39 -12.06 22.48
C LEU A 37 -7.04 -11.92 21.00
N ARG A 38 -7.99 -12.31 20.12
CA ARG A 38 -7.86 -12.13 18.69
C ARG A 38 -9.13 -11.53 18.09
N ILE A 39 -8.97 -10.66 17.11
CA ILE A 39 -10.07 -10.07 16.35
C ILE A 39 -10.34 -10.96 15.14
N VAL A 40 -11.60 -11.26 14.90
CA VAL A 40 -12.06 -12.05 13.75
C VAL A 40 -13.34 -11.47 13.15
N PHE A 41 -13.61 -11.74 11.89
CA PHE A 41 -14.90 -11.46 11.30
C PHE A 41 -15.95 -12.42 11.86
N THR A 42 -17.14 -11.91 12.16
CA THR A 42 -18.27 -12.77 12.55
C THR A 42 -18.93 -13.38 11.32
N GLU A 43 -19.64 -14.49 11.52
CA GLU A 43 -20.53 -15.02 10.47
C GLU A 43 -21.82 -14.19 10.33
N GLU A 44 -22.17 -13.41 11.36
CA GLU A 44 -23.34 -12.53 11.37
C GLU A 44 -22.96 -11.15 10.86
N HIS A 45 -23.41 -10.83 9.66
CA HIS A 45 -23.24 -9.50 9.07
C HIS A 45 -24.40 -8.56 9.49
N LEU A 46 -24.15 -7.26 9.42
CA LEU A 46 -25.20 -6.26 9.49
C LEU A 46 -25.90 -6.21 8.14
N THR A 47 -27.10 -6.80 8.06
CA THR A 47 -27.81 -6.97 6.79
C THR A 47 -29.18 -6.36 6.81
N LYS A 48 -29.62 -5.89 5.65
CA LYS A 48 -30.99 -5.48 5.38
C LYS A 48 -31.35 -5.80 3.94
N GLU A 49 -32.58 -6.28 3.72
CA GLU A 49 -33.20 -6.37 2.41
C GLU A 49 -34.67 -6.01 2.57
N ALA A 50 -35.11 -4.90 1.98
CA ALA A 50 -36.47 -4.38 2.14
C ALA A 50 -37.03 -3.90 0.81
N GLU A 51 -38.29 -4.28 0.53
CA GLU A 51 -39.09 -3.77 -0.56
C GLU A 51 -40.17 -2.84 -0.03
N TYR A 52 -40.22 -1.60 -0.49
CA TYR A 52 -41.25 -0.62 -0.17
C TYR A 52 -42.22 -0.52 -1.33
N LYS A 53 -43.54 -0.70 -1.04
CA LYS A 53 -44.59 -0.85 -2.06
C LYS A 53 -45.60 0.27 -2.02
N ALA A 54 -46.19 0.57 -3.17
CA ALA A 54 -47.43 1.36 -3.30
C ALA A 54 -48.63 0.55 -2.86
N ASP A 55 -49.80 1.20 -2.75
CA ASP A 55 -51.07 0.57 -2.34
C ASP A 55 -51.54 -0.54 -3.31
N ASP A 56 -51.14 -0.47 -4.56
CA ASP A 56 -51.44 -1.45 -5.62
C ASP A 56 -50.45 -2.63 -5.65
N GLY A 57 -49.45 -2.64 -4.76
CA GLY A 57 -48.43 -3.67 -4.65
C GLY A 57 -47.19 -3.47 -5.51
N THR A 58 -47.13 -2.39 -6.29
CA THR A 58 -45.94 -2.07 -7.11
C THR A 58 -44.75 -1.72 -6.20
N VAL A 59 -43.58 -2.31 -6.44
CA VAL A 59 -42.37 -1.99 -5.72
C VAL A 59 -41.90 -0.58 -6.11
N LEU A 60 -41.75 0.28 -5.13
CA LEU A 60 -41.30 1.67 -5.30
C LEU A 60 -39.79 1.80 -5.08
N LEU A 61 -39.26 1.13 -4.05
CA LEU A 61 -37.86 1.16 -3.67
C LEU A 61 -37.42 -0.22 -3.19
N ILE A 62 -36.22 -0.61 -3.56
CA ILE A 62 -35.45 -1.70 -2.96
C ILE A 62 -34.31 -1.07 -2.15
N GLU A 63 -34.19 -1.47 -0.90
CA GLU A 63 -33.10 -1.10 -0.01
C GLU A 63 -32.36 -2.36 0.43
N LYS A 64 -31.03 -2.37 0.24
CA LYS A 64 -30.24 -3.55 0.56
C LYS A 64 -28.85 -3.18 1.06
N TYR A 65 -28.42 -3.78 2.16
CA TYR A 65 -27.01 -3.77 2.55
C TYR A 65 -26.56 -5.10 3.16
N ASP A 66 -25.27 -5.37 3.03
CA ASP A 66 -24.57 -6.50 3.62
C ASP A 66 -23.16 -6.04 4.04
N LEU A 67 -22.97 -5.80 5.34
CA LEU A 67 -21.77 -5.21 5.91
C LEU A 67 -21.17 -6.13 6.96
N PRO A 68 -19.86 -6.40 6.93
CA PRO A 68 -19.22 -7.29 7.87
C PRO A 68 -19.12 -6.69 9.28
N GLN A 69 -19.00 -7.55 10.25
CA GLN A 69 -18.81 -7.19 11.66
C GLN A 69 -17.59 -7.92 12.22
N LEU A 70 -16.91 -7.31 13.18
CA LEU A 70 -15.81 -7.91 13.92
C LEU A 70 -16.26 -8.35 15.32
N GLU A 71 -15.69 -9.45 15.80
CA GLU A 71 -15.79 -9.88 17.19
C GLU A 71 -14.41 -10.23 17.74
N VAL A 72 -14.31 -10.26 19.07
CA VAL A 72 -13.08 -10.66 19.76
C VAL A 72 -13.28 -12.03 20.35
N ARG A 73 -12.32 -12.92 20.14
CA ARG A 73 -12.29 -14.27 20.70
C ARG A 73 -11.11 -14.48 21.61
N THR A 74 -11.32 -15.32 22.63
CA THR A 74 -10.28 -15.81 23.54
C THR A 74 -9.45 -16.90 22.85
N SER A 75 -8.35 -17.30 23.48
CA SER A 75 -7.54 -18.46 23.07
C SER A 75 -8.33 -19.78 23.03
N ALA A 76 -9.45 -19.88 23.78
CA ALA A 76 -10.38 -21.02 23.76
C ALA A 76 -11.45 -20.93 22.65
N ASP A 77 -11.36 -19.94 21.76
CA ASP A 77 -12.32 -19.66 20.69
C ASP A 77 -13.72 -19.22 21.18
N GLU A 78 -13.81 -18.74 22.41
CA GLU A 78 -15.05 -18.19 22.95
C GLU A 78 -15.13 -16.68 22.68
N VAL A 79 -16.35 -16.17 22.41
CA VAL A 79 -16.56 -14.73 22.22
C VAL A 79 -16.25 -13.99 23.51
N TYR A 80 -15.31 -13.07 23.46
CA TYR A 80 -14.93 -12.25 24.59
C TYR A 80 -16.01 -11.21 24.87
N THR A 81 -16.45 -11.19 26.14
CA THR A 81 -17.37 -10.17 26.66
C THR A 81 -16.69 -9.49 27.85
N PRO A 82 -16.47 -8.15 27.81
CA PRO A 82 -15.85 -7.46 28.94
C PRO A 82 -16.69 -7.66 30.20
N PRO A 83 -16.05 -7.84 31.36
CA PRO A 83 -16.76 -8.00 32.62
C PRO A 83 -17.54 -6.72 32.94
N VAL A 84 -18.81 -6.88 33.29
CA VAL A 84 -19.66 -5.75 33.77
C VAL A 84 -19.14 -5.29 35.13
N SER A 85 -18.51 -4.12 35.17
CA SER A 85 -18.00 -3.51 36.41
C SER A 85 -18.62 -2.11 36.60
N ASN A 86 -18.88 -1.75 37.84
CA ASN A 86 -19.35 -0.40 38.19
C ASN A 86 -18.17 0.62 38.27
N THR A 87 -16.96 0.20 38.01
CA THR A 87 -15.76 1.04 37.89
C THR A 87 -15.32 1.14 36.46
N VAL A 88 -14.53 2.16 36.10
CA VAL A 88 -13.91 2.28 34.78
C VAL A 88 -13.14 1.00 34.50
N VAL A 89 -13.65 0.17 33.59
CA VAL A 89 -12.97 -1.06 33.15
C VAL A 89 -12.00 -0.64 32.07
N ASP A 90 -10.75 -1.05 32.22
CA ASP A 90 -9.76 -0.97 31.14
C ASP A 90 -10.17 -1.99 30.07
N VAL A 91 -10.78 -1.51 28.99
CA VAL A 91 -11.27 -2.36 27.90
C VAL A 91 -10.06 -2.78 27.07
N PRO A 92 -9.87 -4.08 26.79
CA PRO A 92 -8.79 -4.51 25.92
C PRO A 92 -8.81 -3.77 24.57
N GLN A 93 -7.61 -3.48 24.04
CA GLN A 93 -7.48 -2.73 22.78
C GLN A 93 -8.19 -3.46 21.62
N GLU A 94 -8.08 -4.77 21.57
CA GLU A 94 -8.74 -5.61 20.56
C GLU A 94 -10.27 -5.43 20.58
N TYR A 95 -10.85 -5.34 21.78
CA TYR A 95 -12.28 -5.12 21.90
C TYR A 95 -12.69 -3.69 21.51
N ALA A 96 -11.90 -2.69 21.88
CA ALA A 96 -12.12 -1.32 21.49
C ALA A 96 -12.03 -1.15 19.95
N ALA A 97 -11.04 -1.79 19.32
CA ALA A 97 -10.87 -1.78 17.86
C ALA A 97 -12.06 -2.44 17.14
N ALA A 98 -12.50 -3.63 17.59
CA ALA A 98 -13.67 -4.29 17.01
C ALA A 98 -14.93 -3.43 17.12
N LEU A 99 -15.15 -2.77 18.26
CA LEU A 99 -16.29 -1.83 18.43
C LEU A 99 -16.20 -0.62 17.49
N ALA A 100 -15.00 -0.06 17.30
CA ALA A 100 -14.81 1.09 16.41
C ALA A 100 -15.11 0.73 14.95
N PHE A 101 -14.65 -0.43 14.48
CA PHE A 101 -14.98 -0.93 13.16
C PHE A 101 -16.49 -1.13 13.00
N ASN A 102 -17.14 -1.84 13.95
CA ASN A 102 -18.58 -2.10 13.90
C ASN A 102 -19.41 -0.82 13.95
N ALA A 103 -18.96 0.20 14.68
CA ALA A 103 -19.61 1.50 14.71
C ALA A 103 -19.57 2.21 13.35
N GLU A 104 -18.49 2.08 12.58
CA GLU A 104 -18.42 2.63 11.22
C GLU A 104 -19.32 1.84 10.26
N MET A 105 -19.37 0.51 10.35
CA MET A 105 -20.30 -0.30 9.55
C MET A 105 -21.76 0.08 9.87
N GLN A 106 -22.09 0.30 11.15
CA GLN A 106 -23.42 0.79 11.54
C GLN A 106 -23.68 2.20 10.98
N HIS A 107 -22.68 3.09 11.03
CA HIS A 107 -22.81 4.45 10.46
C HIS A 107 -23.07 4.40 8.94
N ALA A 108 -22.39 3.51 8.22
CA ALA A 108 -22.63 3.30 6.79
C ALA A 108 -24.05 2.78 6.51
N ALA A 109 -24.53 1.83 7.32
CA ALA A 109 -25.92 1.35 7.24
C ALA A 109 -26.95 2.44 7.53
N ASP A 110 -26.74 3.22 8.60
CA ASP A 110 -27.65 4.33 8.98
C ASP A 110 -27.69 5.43 7.89
N ALA A 111 -26.55 5.70 7.25
CA ALA A 111 -26.48 6.65 6.12
C ALA A 111 -27.27 6.14 4.91
N LEU A 112 -27.17 4.84 4.60
CA LEU A 112 -27.96 4.23 3.53
C LEU A 112 -29.46 4.25 3.85
N ASP A 113 -29.84 3.91 5.10
CA ASP A 113 -31.23 3.98 5.58
C ASP A 113 -31.81 5.39 5.40
N ALA A 114 -31.02 6.43 5.72
CA ALA A 114 -31.45 7.83 5.54
C ALA A 114 -31.66 8.17 4.05
N SER A 115 -30.70 7.79 3.19
CA SER A 115 -30.81 7.97 1.73
C SER A 115 -32.03 7.23 1.17
N ALA A 116 -32.26 5.99 1.60
CA ALA A 116 -33.41 5.18 1.18
C ALA A 116 -34.75 5.82 1.57
N GLN A 117 -34.87 6.48 2.74
CA GLN A 117 -36.09 7.20 3.12
C GLN A 117 -36.33 8.41 2.23
N GLU A 118 -35.31 9.15 1.85
CA GLU A 118 -35.40 10.25 0.88
C GLU A 118 -35.82 9.74 -0.50
N ALA A 119 -35.15 8.68 -0.98
CA ALA A 119 -35.45 8.01 -2.24
C ALA A 119 -36.90 7.48 -2.27
N LEU A 120 -37.37 6.88 -1.17
CA LEU A 120 -38.76 6.40 -1.06
C LEU A 120 -39.77 7.53 -1.17
N THR A 121 -39.48 8.69 -0.56
CA THR A 121 -40.35 9.85 -0.66
C THR A 121 -40.46 10.35 -2.10
N MET A 122 -39.31 10.46 -2.79
CA MET A 122 -39.27 10.81 -4.22
C MET A 122 -39.99 9.78 -5.10
N ALA A 123 -39.78 8.48 -4.84
CA ALA A 123 -40.41 7.40 -5.57
C ALA A 123 -41.96 7.44 -5.45
N ARG A 124 -42.48 7.70 -4.24
CA ARG A 124 -43.93 7.85 -3.98
C ARG A 124 -44.50 9.02 -4.75
N GLU A 125 -43.88 10.19 -4.71
CA GLU A 125 -44.33 11.38 -5.42
C GLU A 125 -44.30 11.15 -6.94
N HIS A 126 -43.23 10.57 -7.45
CA HIS A 126 -43.07 10.27 -8.87
C HIS A 126 -44.16 9.28 -9.32
N TYR A 127 -44.30 8.14 -8.63
CA TYR A 127 -45.28 7.12 -8.98
C TYR A 127 -46.71 7.61 -8.92
N ALA A 128 -47.05 8.44 -7.93
CA ALA A 128 -48.40 9.04 -7.80
C ALA A 128 -48.72 9.99 -8.95
N GLY A 129 -47.72 10.63 -9.54
CA GLY A 129 -47.89 11.54 -10.68
C GLY A 129 -48.06 10.82 -12.04
N LEU A 130 -47.83 9.50 -12.11
CA LEU A 130 -47.90 8.73 -13.37
C LEU A 130 -49.33 8.31 -13.68
N ASP A 131 -49.70 8.35 -14.97
CA ASP A 131 -50.91 7.71 -15.49
C ASP A 131 -50.73 6.18 -15.62
N GLU A 132 -51.83 5.47 -15.98
CA GLU A 132 -51.86 3.99 -16.06
C GLU A 132 -50.86 3.44 -17.12
N GLU A 133 -50.70 4.14 -18.24
CA GLU A 133 -49.76 3.74 -19.31
C GLU A 133 -48.31 3.91 -18.85
N GLN A 134 -47.99 5.02 -18.19
CA GLN A 134 -46.64 5.30 -17.64
C GLN A 134 -46.29 4.35 -16.50
N ARG A 135 -47.25 3.98 -15.63
CA ARG A 135 -46.98 2.98 -14.55
C ARG A 135 -46.60 1.61 -15.06
N ALA A 136 -47.06 1.24 -16.27
CA ALA A 136 -46.65 -0.03 -16.90
C ALA A 136 -45.12 -0.11 -17.20
N TYR A 137 -44.44 1.03 -17.27
CA TYR A 137 -43.00 1.14 -17.49
C TYR A 137 -42.22 1.58 -16.23
N TRP A 138 -42.90 1.56 -15.06
CA TRP A 138 -42.23 1.92 -13.81
C TRP A 138 -41.02 1.04 -13.52
N ALA A 139 -39.86 1.67 -13.25
CA ALA A 139 -38.69 1.04 -12.69
C ALA A 139 -38.54 1.47 -11.22
N ASN A 140 -38.40 0.53 -10.31
CA ASN A 140 -38.23 0.82 -8.89
C ASN A 140 -36.94 1.62 -8.65
N TYR A 141 -36.95 2.44 -7.63
CA TYR A 141 -35.75 3.04 -7.07
C TYR A 141 -34.94 1.99 -6.30
N ALA A 142 -33.66 2.23 -6.12
CA ALA A 142 -32.78 1.34 -5.38
C ALA A 142 -31.73 2.12 -4.60
N GLU A 143 -31.41 1.62 -3.41
CA GLU A 143 -30.27 2.00 -2.58
C GLU A 143 -29.60 0.73 -2.07
N GLU A 144 -28.37 0.51 -2.48
CA GLU A 144 -27.66 -0.73 -2.15
C GLU A 144 -26.21 -0.43 -1.71
N LEU A 145 -25.72 -1.19 -0.73
CA LEU A 145 -24.32 -1.20 -0.30
C LEU A 145 -23.93 -2.61 0.10
N ILE A 146 -23.14 -3.26 -0.74
CA ILE A 146 -22.75 -4.66 -0.57
C ILE A 146 -21.23 -4.74 -0.52
N VAL A 147 -20.71 -5.35 0.54
CA VAL A 147 -19.28 -5.68 0.62
C VAL A 147 -19.00 -6.89 -0.26
N ASP A 148 -18.06 -6.73 -1.19
CA ASP A 148 -17.67 -7.76 -2.16
C ASP A 148 -16.45 -8.53 -1.70
N SER A 149 -15.56 -7.91 -0.94
CA SER A 149 -14.29 -8.52 -0.54
C SER A 149 -13.78 -7.99 0.80
N ILE A 150 -13.10 -8.87 1.50
CA ILE A 150 -12.44 -8.63 2.77
C ILE A 150 -11.02 -9.19 2.67
N CYS A 151 -10.03 -8.40 3.04
CA CYS A 151 -8.65 -8.83 3.20
C CYS A 151 -8.19 -8.55 4.63
N GLN A 152 -7.57 -9.53 5.29
CA GLN A 152 -7.05 -9.40 6.64
C GLN A 152 -5.56 -9.75 6.67
N HIS A 153 -4.76 -8.79 7.10
CA HIS A 153 -3.35 -8.95 7.46
C HIS A 153 -3.18 -9.12 8.96
N SER A 154 -1.93 -9.15 9.47
CA SER A 154 -1.64 -9.32 10.90
C SER A 154 -2.30 -8.27 11.78
N GLY A 155 -2.25 -7.01 11.38
CA GLY A 155 -2.76 -5.87 12.14
C GLY A 155 -3.70 -4.97 11.35
N LEU A 156 -4.06 -5.32 10.11
CA LEU A 156 -4.87 -4.50 9.22
C LEU A 156 -6.00 -5.30 8.60
N VAL A 157 -7.16 -4.68 8.51
CA VAL A 157 -8.32 -5.18 7.77
C VAL A 157 -8.64 -4.18 6.66
N SER A 158 -8.81 -4.67 5.45
CA SER A 158 -9.37 -3.93 4.33
C SER A 158 -10.65 -4.56 3.83
N VAL A 159 -11.67 -3.71 3.64
CA VAL A 159 -13.00 -4.10 3.17
C VAL A 159 -13.37 -3.20 2.02
N TRP A 160 -13.89 -3.75 0.95
CA TRP A 160 -14.42 -2.95 -0.14
C TRP A 160 -15.70 -3.55 -0.71
N GLY A 161 -16.56 -2.69 -1.29
CA GLY A 161 -17.84 -3.11 -1.87
C GLY A 161 -18.41 -2.08 -2.82
N GLY A 162 -19.48 -2.48 -3.51
CA GLY A 162 -20.23 -1.63 -4.42
C GLY A 162 -21.39 -0.94 -3.70
N GLY A 163 -21.51 0.37 -3.92
CA GLY A 163 -22.73 1.13 -3.67
C GLY A 163 -23.49 1.32 -4.98
N TYR A 164 -24.82 1.23 -4.94
CA TYR A 164 -25.68 1.47 -6.09
C TYR A 164 -26.92 2.26 -5.70
N SER A 165 -27.17 3.36 -6.41
CA SER A 165 -28.37 4.19 -6.24
C SER A 165 -29.07 4.35 -7.58
N ASN A 166 -30.40 4.20 -7.60
CA ASN A 166 -31.23 4.44 -8.78
C ASN A 166 -32.49 5.20 -8.40
N TYR A 167 -32.71 6.33 -9.04
CA TYR A 167 -33.85 7.21 -8.80
C TYR A 167 -34.76 7.36 -10.03
N GLY A 168 -34.91 6.27 -10.78
CA GLY A 168 -35.82 6.22 -11.96
C GLY A 168 -35.25 6.87 -13.21
N GLY A 169 -33.92 7.08 -13.28
CA GLY A 169 -33.24 7.55 -14.50
C GLY A 169 -33.02 6.43 -15.52
N ALA A 170 -32.30 6.75 -16.60
CA ALA A 170 -31.93 5.78 -17.65
C ALA A 170 -30.95 4.72 -17.14
N HIS A 171 -30.18 5.02 -16.12
CA HIS A 171 -29.23 4.13 -15.41
C HIS A 171 -29.09 4.61 -13.94
N GLY A 172 -28.70 3.71 -13.06
CA GLY A 172 -28.33 4.04 -11.70
C GLY A 172 -26.94 4.66 -11.59
N TRP A 173 -26.56 5.00 -10.39
CA TRP A 173 -25.23 5.51 -10.05
C TRP A 173 -24.49 4.46 -9.24
N GLU A 174 -23.35 4.04 -9.73
CA GLU A 174 -22.44 3.14 -9.03
C GLU A 174 -21.41 3.97 -8.23
N SER A 175 -21.02 3.48 -7.07
CA SER A 175 -19.91 4.02 -6.29
C SER A 175 -19.12 2.87 -5.67
N ILE A 176 -17.86 3.11 -5.33
CA ILE A 176 -17.07 2.16 -4.57
C ILE A 176 -16.88 2.69 -3.14
N ARG A 177 -17.11 1.79 -2.20
CA ARG A 177 -16.82 2.03 -0.78
C ARG A 177 -15.68 1.13 -0.35
N ALA A 178 -14.65 1.72 0.23
CA ALA A 178 -13.50 1.00 0.74
C ALA A 178 -13.11 1.52 2.12
N TRP A 179 -12.75 0.60 3.00
CA TRP A 179 -12.30 0.89 4.36
C TRP A 179 -11.03 0.08 4.62
N SER A 180 -9.97 0.75 5.03
CA SER A 180 -8.75 0.13 5.55
C SER A 180 -8.62 0.53 7.02
N PHE A 181 -8.50 -0.44 7.90
CA PHE A 181 -8.63 -0.26 9.33
C PHE A 181 -7.47 -0.91 10.08
N ASP A 182 -6.83 -0.14 10.96
CA ASP A 182 -5.77 -0.61 11.84
C ASP A 182 -6.37 -1.26 13.10
N LEU A 183 -6.20 -2.56 13.23
CA LEU A 183 -6.69 -3.33 14.36
C LEU A 183 -5.92 -3.02 15.66
N THR A 184 -4.71 -2.44 15.57
CA THR A 184 -3.86 -2.16 16.73
C THR A 184 -4.15 -0.81 17.36
N THR A 185 -4.59 0.18 16.57
CA THR A 185 -4.98 1.51 17.07
C THR A 185 -6.49 1.69 17.15
N GLY A 186 -7.26 0.95 16.34
CA GLY A 186 -8.71 1.13 16.21
C GLY A 186 -9.09 2.32 15.33
N GLU A 187 -8.23 2.71 14.38
CA GLU A 187 -8.43 3.85 13.51
C GLU A 187 -8.53 3.43 12.02
N PHE A 188 -9.30 4.18 11.24
CA PHE A 188 -9.34 4.02 9.79
C PHE A 188 -8.15 4.74 9.16
N LEU A 189 -7.54 4.08 8.19
CA LEU A 189 -6.37 4.58 7.47
C LEU A 189 -6.81 5.52 6.35
N THR A 190 -6.01 6.55 6.11
CA THR A 190 -6.14 7.48 4.97
C THR A 190 -4.85 7.42 4.15
N LEU A 191 -4.91 7.71 2.85
CA LEU A 191 -3.71 7.70 1.99
C LEU A 191 -2.61 8.61 2.53
N ASP A 192 -2.97 9.80 3.00
CA ASP A 192 -2.00 10.74 3.58
C ASP A 192 -1.40 10.23 4.91
N GLY A 193 -2.16 9.41 5.65
CA GLY A 193 -1.72 8.83 6.92
C GLY A 193 -0.77 7.64 6.75
N LEU A 194 -0.72 7.03 5.56
CA LEU A 194 0.17 5.90 5.24
C LEU A 194 1.59 6.34 4.87
N ASP A 195 1.75 7.61 4.48
CA ASP A 195 3.03 8.12 3.99
C ASP A 195 4.06 8.10 5.13
N ALA A 196 5.23 7.55 4.86
CA ALA A 196 6.37 7.78 5.73
C ALA A 196 6.52 9.30 5.89
N GLN A 197 6.17 9.83 7.09
CA GLN A 197 6.27 11.27 7.36
C GLN A 197 7.62 11.76 6.83
N PRO A 198 7.75 12.98 6.28
CA PRO A 198 9.00 13.51 5.76
C PRO A 198 10.02 13.75 6.90
N SER A 199 10.19 12.77 7.76
CA SER A 199 11.29 12.64 8.69
C SER A 199 12.36 11.86 7.95
N THR A 200 13.55 12.39 7.85
CA THR A 200 14.87 11.79 7.62
C THR A 200 14.97 10.49 6.79
N ASP A 201 13.97 9.62 6.81
CA ASP A 201 13.95 8.35 6.10
C ASP A 201 13.40 8.44 4.66
N SER A 202 12.61 9.47 4.31
CA SER A 202 12.27 9.76 2.91
C SER A 202 13.31 10.66 2.23
N ALA A 203 14.60 10.39 2.47
CA ALA A 203 15.69 11.06 1.75
C ALA A 203 15.55 10.91 0.22
N LEU A 204 14.72 9.96 -0.24
CA LEU A 204 14.43 9.74 -1.65
C LEU A 204 13.44 10.74 -2.26
N GLY A 205 12.74 11.54 -1.43
CA GLY A 205 11.97 12.71 -1.88
C GLY A 205 10.65 12.44 -2.57
N GLU A 206 10.25 11.18 -2.73
CA GLU A 206 8.95 10.84 -3.32
C GLU A 206 7.98 10.40 -2.22
N SER A 207 6.82 11.09 -2.11
CA SER A 207 5.75 10.68 -1.22
C SER A 207 5.08 9.39 -1.71
N LEU A 208 4.46 8.65 -0.80
CA LEU A 208 3.65 7.47 -1.16
C LEU A 208 2.61 7.82 -2.23
N THR A 209 1.90 8.93 -2.05
CA THR A 209 0.86 9.38 -2.98
C THR A 209 1.43 9.66 -4.38
N HIS A 210 2.64 10.23 -4.48
CA HIS A 210 3.32 10.42 -5.76
C HIS A 210 3.71 9.07 -6.40
N THR A 211 4.29 8.16 -5.63
CA THR A 211 4.66 6.82 -6.10
C THR A 211 3.45 6.07 -6.64
N LEU A 212 2.32 6.11 -5.92
CA LEU A 212 1.07 5.48 -6.35
C LEU A 212 0.49 6.15 -7.60
N ALA A 213 0.50 7.49 -7.66
CA ALA A 213 0.03 8.24 -8.83
C ALA A 213 0.83 7.89 -10.09
N MET A 214 2.16 7.81 -9.98
CA MET A 214 3.02 7.40 -11.09
C MET A 214 2.74 5.97 -11.54
N ALA A 215 2.53 5.03 -10.61
CA ALA A 215 2.18 3.66 -10.92
C ALA A 215 0.82 3.53 -11.65
N VAL A 216 -0.16 4.37 -11.29
CA VAL A 216 -1.45 4.45 -12.00
C VAL A 216 -1.24 4.97 -13.42
N LEU A 217 -0.49 6.06 -13.60
CA LEU A 217 -0.21 6.65 -14.92
C LEU A 217 0.54 5.65 -15.83
N GLU A 218 1.55 4.96 -15.29
CA GLU A 218 2.28 3.91 -16.01
C GLU A 218 1.34 2.79 -16.52
N GLN A 219 0.35 2.39 -15.72
CA GLN A 219 -0.62 1.37 -16.13
C GLN A 219 -1.55 1.87 -17.24
N ILE A 220 -1.99 3.12 -17.18
CA ILE A 220 -2.80 3.74 -18.23
C ILE A 220 -2.00 3.81 -19.55
N ASP A 221 -0.76 4.26 -19.50
CA ASP A 221 0.12 4.35 -20.67
C ASP A 221 0.41 2.98 -21.27
N ALA A 222 0.68 1.98 -20.42
CA ALA A 222 0.95 0.61 -20.86
C ALA A 222 -0.24 -0.05 -21.57
N GLN A 223 -1.47 0.34 -21.21
CA GLN A 223 -2.69 -0.14 -21.87
C GLN A 223 -2.94 0.54 -23.23
N GLY A 224 -2.26 1.65 -23.51
CA GLY A 224 -2.49 2.45 -24.73
C GLY A 224 -3.89 3.06 -24.78
N LEU A 225 -4.54 3.25 -23.64
CA LEU A 225 -5.93 3.68 -23.52
C LEU A 225 -6.10 5.13 -23.04
N SER A 226 -5.04 5.93 -23.07
CA SER A 226 -5.08 7.33 -22.61
C SER A 226 -6.19 8.17 -23.27
N GLU A 227 -6.58 7.85 -24.51
CA GLU A 227 -7.66 8.50 -25.24
C GLU A 227 -9.07 8.26 -24.64
N TYR A 228 -9.23 7.22 -23.81
CA TYR A 228 -10.50 6.89 -23.16
C TYR A 228 -10.71 7.62 -21.83
N TYR A 229 -9.65 8.27 -21.32
CA TYR A 229 -9.71 9.08 -20.11
C TYR A 229 -10.01 10.54 -20.43
N PHE A 230 -10.48 11.31 -19.46
CA PHE A 230 -10.69 12.75 -19.62
C PHE A 230 -9.35 13.47 -19.87
N GLU A 231 -9.37 14.60 -20.57
CA GLU A 231 -8.16 15.36 -20.92
C GLU A 231 -7.30 15.74 -19.67
N ASP A 232 -7.93 15.93 -18.53
CA ASP A 232 -7.32 16.34 -17.26
C ASP A 232 -7.16 15.22 -16.24
N TYR A 233 -7.34 13.95 -16.65
CA TYR A 233 -7.31 12.78 -15.75
C TYR A 233 -6.04 12.72 -14.88
N ALA A 234 -4.89 13.12 -15.40
CA ALA A 234 -3.64 13.10 -14.68
C ALA A 234 -3.67 14.00 -13.43
N SER A 235 -4.37 15.15 -13.48
CA SER A 235 -4.50 16.03 -12.32
C SER A 235 -5.29 15.40 -11.18
N TYR A 236 -6.32 14.61 -11.49
CA TYR A 236 -7.07 13.85 -10.48
C TYR A 236 -6.24 12.70 -9.90
N ILE A 237 -5.38 12.07 -10.72
CA ILE A 237 -4.48 11.01 -10.27
C ILE A 237 -3.40 11.58 -9.33
N PHE A 238 -2.86 12.77 -9.57
CA PHE A 238 -1.90 13.40 -8.64
C PHE A 238 -2.53 13.88 -7.33
N ASP A 239 -3.85 13.94 -7.23
CA ASP A 239 -4.58 14.25 -5.99
C ASP A 239 -5.42 13.02 -5.55
N LEU A 240 -4.74 11.89 -5.31
CA LEU A 240 -5.36 10.62 -4.92
C LEU A 240 -6.19 10.74 -3.65
N ALA A 241 -5.70 11.48 -2.65
CA ALA A 241 -6.37 11.61 -1.36
C ALA A 241 -7.76 12.25 -1.48
N ALA A 242 -7.96 13.15 -2.47
CA ALA A 242 -9.23 13.79 -2.71
C ALA A 242 -10.15 13.02 -3.69
N ASN A 243 -9.58 12.22 -4.61
CA ASN A 243 -10.31 11.71 -5.78
C ASN A 243 -10.42 10.19 -5.85
N ALA A 244 -9.72 9.46 -4.99
CA ALA A 244 -9.70 8.00 -5.03
C ALA A 244 -10.02 7.38 -3.66
N SER A 245 -10.63 6.21 -3.71
CA SER A 245 -10.69 5.26 -2.59
C SER A 245 -9.54 4.25 -2.71
N PHE A 246 -9.17 3.60 -1.62
CA PHE A 246 -8.17 2.54 -1.64
C PHE A 246 -8.50 1.41 -0.67
N TYR A 247 -7.96 0.25 -0.97
CA TYR A 247 -7.94 -0.89 -0.07
C TYR A 247 -6.67 -1.72 -0.30
N PHE A 248 -6.27 -2.47 0.72
CA PHE A 248 -5.19 -3.45 0.59
C PHE A 248 -5.78 -4.82 0.28
N ASP A 249 -5.06 -5.58 -0.54
CA ASP A 249 -5.27 -7.02 -0.72
C ASP A 249 -3.96 -7.78 -0.43
N ASP A 250 -3.94 -9.08 -0.67
CA ASP A 250 -2.74 -9.92 -0.45
C ASP A 250 -1.60 -9.65 -1.42
N LYS A 251 -1.80 -8.87 -2.48
CA LYS A 251 -0.80 -8.55 -3.49
C LYS A 251 -0.29 -7.12 -3.43
N GLY A 252 -1.08 -6.19 -2.88
CA GLY A 252 -0.72 -4.80 -2.88
C GLY A 252 -1.82 -3.86 -2.39
N ILE A 253 -1.83 -2.66 -2.95
CA ILE A 253 -2.87 -1.66 -2.78
C ILE A 253 -3.66 -1.51 -4.08
N VAL A 254 -4.97 -1.39 -3.97
CA VAL A 254 -5.85 -1.10 -5.09
C VAL A 254 -6.35 0.33 -4.95
N ILE A 255 -6.03 1.16 -5.94
CA ILE A 255 -6.54 2.53 -6.06
C ILE A 255 -7.77 2.50 -6.94
N VAL A 256 -8.86 3.13 -6.46
CA VAL A 256 -10.16 3.09 -7.14
C VAL A 256 -10.69 4.50 -7.33
N PHE A 257 -11.00 4.83 -8.56
CA PHE A 257 -11.76 6.03 -8.92
C PHE A 257 -13.19 5.67 -9.25
N ASP A 258 -14.13 6.37 -8.65
CA ASP A 258 -15.55 6.21 -8.95
C ASP A 258 -15.86 6.51 -10.44
N PRO A 259 -16.99 6.02 -10.98
CA PRO A 259 -17.41 6.34 -12.33
C PRO A 259 -17.49 7.87 -12.55
N ALA A 260 -17.09 8.32 -13.71
CA ALA A 260 -17.04 9.73 -14.11
C ALA A 260 -16.02 10.63 -13.37
N VAL A 261 -15.06 10.07 -12.62
CA VAL A 261 -13.97 10.85 -12.01
C VAL A 261 -12.85 11.08 -13.01
N ILE A 262 -12.26 10.02 -13.56
CA ILE A 262 -11.13 10.11 -14.52
C ILE A 262 -11.49 9.63 -15.93
N ALA A 263 -12.61 8.93 -16.08
CA ALA A 263 -13.10 8.36 -17.36
C ALA A 263 -14.62 8.56 -17.47
N PRO A 264 -15.22 8.46 -18.66
CA PRO A 264 -16.66 8.56 -18.83
C PRO A 264 -17.41 7.52 -17.97
N TYR A 265 -18.61 7.87 -17.52
CA TYR A 265 -19.46 6.99 -16.68
C TYR A 265 -19.59 5.56 -17.25
N ALA A 266 -19.73 5.43 -18.56
CA ALA A 266 -19.85 4.13 -19.24
C ALA A 266 -18.61 3.23 -19.10
N ALA A 267 -17.48 3.77 -18.66
CA ALA A 267 -16.26 3.02 -18.35
C ALA A 267 -16.29 2.39 -16.94
N SER A 268 -17.35 2.64 -16.16
CA SER A 268 -17.49 2.21 -14.75
C SER A 268 -16.35 2.71 -13.86
N ALA A 269 -16.24 2.21 -12.62
CA ALA A 269 -15.15 2.54 -11.71
C ALA A 269 -13.81 2.03 -12.26
N GLN A 270 -12.78 2.87 -12.17
CA GLN A 270 -11.44 2.53 -12.63
C GLN A 270 -10.60 2.01 -11.47
N LYS A 271 -10.06 0.79 -11.59
CA LYS A 271 -9.28 0.11 -10.55
C LYS A 271 -7.85 -0.14 -11.02
N PHE A 272 -6.88 0.20 -10.17
CA PHE A 272 -5.45 0.03 -10.43
C PHE A 272 -4.82 -0.77 -9.30
N GLU A 273 -4.41 -2.01 -9.59
CA GLU A 273 -3.72 -2.88 -8.65
C GLU A 273 -2.23 -2.55 -8.68
N ILE A 274 -1.67 -2.11 -7.55
CA ILE A 274 -0.26 -1.73 -7.41
C ILE A 274 0.39 -2.71 -6.44
N PRO A 275 1.37 -3.53 -6.88
CA PRO A 275 2.00 -4.53 -6.02
C PRO A 275 2.83 -3.88 -4.92
N TYR A 276 2.99 -4.57 -3.78
CA TYR A 276 3.79 -4.09 -2.64
C TYR A 276 5.20 -3.68 -3.03
N SER A 277 5.83 -4.41 -3.93
CA SER A 277 7.17 -4.12 -4.45
C SER A 277 7.34 -2.71 -5.03
N ARG A 278 6.26 -2.06 -5.45
CA ARG A 278 6.32 -0.71 -6.01
C ARG A 278 6.27 0.40 -4.96
N PHE A 279 5.72 0.16 -3.77
CA PHE A 279 5.46 1.22 -2.79
C PHE A 279 5.79 0.86 -1.34
N TYR A 280 6.13 -0.38 -1.00
CA TYR A 280 6.32 -0.83 0.38
C TYR A 280 7.27 0.06 1.18
N ASN A 281 8.38 0.47 0.60
CA ASN A 281 9.37 1.32 1.24
C ASN A 281 8.93 2.80 1.39
N ALA A 282 7.84 3.21 0.75
CA ALA A 282 7.24 4.53 0.93
C ALA A 282 6.19 4.56 2.06
N LEU A 283 5.78 3.39 2.58
CA LEU A 283 4.91 3.29 3.75
C LEU A 283 5.67 3.64 5.03
N ASP A 284 4.97 4.24 5.99
CA ASP A 284 5.49 4.39 7.34
C ASP A 284 5.73 3.02 8.01
N SER A 285 6.65 2.99 8.98
CA SER A 285 7.06 1.74 9.63
C SER A 285 5.93 1.05 10.42
N HIS A 286 4.95 1.81 10.93
CA HIS A 286 3.80 1.25 11.59
C HIS A 286 2.93 0.49 10.59
N THR A 287 2.54 1.11 9.48
CA THR A 287 1.77 0.47 8.40
C THR A 287 2.50 -0.76 7.84
N GLN A 288 3.82 -0.70 7.61
CA GLN A 288 4.61 -1.87 7.21
C GLN A 288 4.46 -3.03 8.20
N SER A 289 4.40 -2.76 9.51
CA SER A 289 4.26 -3.78 10.55
C SER A 289 2.88 -4.44 10.57
N LEU A 290 1.84 -3.78 10.06
CA LEU A 290 0.47 -4.30 9.98
C LEU A 290 0.28 -5.31 8.84
N LEU A 291 1.14 -5.26 7.81
CA LEU A 291 0.97 -5.99 6.56
C LEU A 291 1.72 -7.33 6.55
N ASN A 292 1.13 -8.35 5.92
CA ASN A 292 1.76 -9.66 5.68
C ASN A 292 2.39 -9.70 4.29
N VAL A 293 3.43 -8.87 4.06
CA VAL A 293 4.09 -8.80 2.76
C VAL A 293 5.09 -9.92 2.59
N LEU A 294 5.07 -10.57 1.42
CA LEU A 294 6.02 -11.61 1.05
C LEU A 294 7.45 -11.04 1.01
N GLN A 295 8.42 -11.85 1.43
CA GLN A 295 9.81 -11.41 1.47
C GLN A 295 10.33 -10.99 0.08
N ASP A 296 9.94 -11.68 -0.98
CA ASP A 296 10.33 -11.36 -2.35
C ASP A 296 9.86 -9.96 -2.77
N GLU A 297 8.65 -9.57 -2.39
CA GLU A 297 8.10 -8.23 -2.66
C GLU A 297 8.92 -7.12 -1.97
N ILE A 298 9.36 -7.36 -0.73
CA ILE A 298 10.23 -6.43 0.01
C ILE A 298 11.57 -6.29 -0.69
N ILE A 299 12.19 -7.39 -1.11
CA ILE A 299 13.46 -7.37 -1.82
C ILE A 299 13.36 -6.63 -3.17
N ILE A 300 12.25 -6.80 -3.89
CA ILE A 300 12.00 -6.05 -5.13
C ILE A 300 11.73 -4.56 -4.84
N ALA A 301 11.06 -4.22 -3.73
CA ALA A 301 10.90 -2.83 -3.30
C ALA A 301 12.27 -2.18 -3.00
N ASP A 302 13.17 -2.90 -2.33
CA ASP A 302 14.55 -2.43 -2.08
C ASP A 302 15.33 -2.22 -3.39
N TYR A 303 15.07 -3.05 -4.40
CA TYR A 303 15.65 -2.85 -5.74
C TYR A 303 15.19 -1.51 -6.34
N TYR A 304 13.89 -1.19 -6.31
CA TYR A 304 13.40 0.08 -6.83
C TYR A 304 13.96 1.29 -6.08
N THR A 305 14.04 1.20 -4.75
CA THR A 305 14.69 2.21 -3.91
C THR A 305 16.15 2.40 -4.30
N THR A 306 16.89 1.29 -4.45
CA THR A 306 18.30 1.33 -4.83
C THR A 306 18.49 1.84 -6.27
N LYS A 307 17.57 1.51 -7.19
CA LYS A 307 17.55 2.04 -8.57
C LYS A 307 17.40 3.57 -8.60
N THR A 308 16.55 4.12 -7.73
CA THR A 308 16.42 5.58 -7.57
C THR A 308 17.73 6.19 -7.09
N LEU A 309 18.36 5.63 -6.03
CA LEU A 309 19.68 6.09 -5.54
C LEU A 309 20.74 6.01 -6.62
N TRP A 310 20.83 4.87 -7.34
CA TRP A 310 21.75 4.69 -8.45
C TRP A 310 21.55 5.74 -9.55
N SER A 311 20.30 6.09 -9.86
CA SER A 311 19.97 7.06 -10.90
C SER A 311 20.58 8.44 -10.63
N TRP A 312 20.73 8.85 -9.38
CA TRP A 312 21.34 10.14 -9.00
C TRP A 312 22.82 10.25 -9.39
N PHE A 313 23.48 9.14 -9.62
CA PHE A 313 24.88 9.10 -10.04
C PHE A 313 25.04 8.95 -11.55
N TYR A 314 24.01 8.44 -12.24
CA TYR A 314 24.17 8.00 -13.63
C TYR A 314 23.12 8.57 -14.60
N GLN A 315 21.92 8.93 -14.13
CA GLN A 315 20.81 9.27 -15.02
C GLN A 315 20.09 10.58 -14.67
N THR A 316 19.76 10.81 -13.40
CA THR A 316 18.89 11.91 -12.96
C THR A 316 19.58 12.80 -11.95
N THR A 317 19.05 14.00 -11.75
CA THR A 317 19.46 14.87 -10.65
C THR A 317 18.61 14.54 -9.41
N PRO A 318 19.21 14.38 -8.20
CA PRO A 318 18.44 14.27 -6.99
C PRO A 318 17.59 15.53 -6.74
N PRO A 319 16.63 15.52 -5.80
CA PRO A 319 15.90 16.72 -5.40
C PRO A 319 16.85 17.87 -5.07
N ILE A 320 16.63 19.06 -5.65
CA ILE A 320 17.48 20.25 -5.48
C ILE A 320 16.69 21.42 -4.92
N ASP A 321 17.38 22.30 -4.18
CA ASP A 321 16.88 23.62 -3.79
C ASP A 321 17.10 24.61 -4.94
N ALA A 322 16.04 24.84 -5.74
CA ALA A 322 16.07 25.74 -6.88
C ALA A 322 16.36 27.22 -6.50
N ASN A 323 16.23 27.58 -5.21
CA ASN A 323 16.49 28.94 -4.73
C ASN A 323 17.93 29.12 -4.24
N ALA A 324 18.67 28.05 -4.04
CA ALA A 324 20.06 28.12 -3.61
C ALA A 324 21.01 28.41 -4.82
N PRO A 325 22.08 29.20 -4.62
CA PRO A 325 23.05 29.40 -5.67
C PRO A 325 23.82 28.10 -5.96
N ALA A 326 24.07 27.85 -7.26
CA ALA A 326 24.92 26.76 -7.68
C ALA A 326 26.39 27.07 -7.35
N VAL A 327 27.19 26.04 -7.14
CA VAL A 327 28.65 26.11 -6.92
C VAL A 327 29.42 25.58 -8.14
N MET A 328 30.59 26.11 -8.38
CA MET A 328 31.50 25.63 -9.43
C MET A 328 32.59 24.78 -8.80
N ALA A 329 32.68 23.52 -9.23
CA ALA A 329 33.76 22.62 -8.84
C ALA A 329 34.25 21.86 -10.08
N ASN A 330 35.55 21.67 -10.23
CA ASN A 330 36.17 20.94 -11.34
C ASN A 330 35.73 21.42 -12.76
N GLY A 331 35.32 22.68 -12.88
CA GLY A 331 34.85 23.25 -14.14
C GLY A 331 33.40 22.94 -14.48
N GLN A 332 32.64 22.33 -13.56
CA GLN A 332 31.23 21.96 -13.69
C GLN A 332 30.40 22.68 -12.63
N SER A 333 29.12 22.96 -12.95
CA SER A 333 28.14 23.53 -12.02
C SER A 333 27.44 22.43 -11.24
N PHE A 334 27.27 22.65 -9.93
CA PHE A 334 26.56 21.77 -9.01
C PHE A 334 25.45 22.52 -8.31
N ASN A 335 24.26 21.94 -8.22
CA ASN A 335 23.10 22.50 -7.56
C ASN A 335 22.98 21.96 -6.13
N ARG A 336 22.50 22.82 -5.21
CA ARG A 336 22.31 22.43 -3.82
C ARG A 336 21.26 21.33 -3.72
N VAL A 337 21.60 20.25 -3.03
CA VAL A 337 20.71 19.12 -2.79
C VAL A 337 19.68 19.49 -1.72
N SER A 338 18.44 19.00 -1.86
CA SER A 338 17.33 19.18 -0.94
C SER A 338 16.81 17.80 -0.48
N LEU A 339 17.61 17.11 0.31
CA LEU A 339 17.34 15.75 0.83
C LEU A 339 17.25 15.73 2.37
N GLY A 340 16.56 16.69 2.96
CA GLY A 340 16.39 16.78 4.40
C GLY A 340 17.72 16.86 5.15
N GLU A 341 18.03 15.87 5.97
CA GLU A 341 19.27 15.83 6.78
C GLU A 341 20.49 15.35 6.00
N ILE A 342 20.33 14.84 4.77
CA ILE A 342 21.43 14.42 3.89
C ILE A 342 22.10 15.65 3.25
N ASN A 343 22.96 16.30 4.00
CA ASN A 343 23.61 17.56 3.62
C ASN A 343 25.12 17.47 3.51
N THR A 344 25.71 16.28 3.71
CA THR A 344 27.14 15.99 3.59
C THR A 344 27.39 14.73 2.80
N LEU A 345 28.63 14.54 2.28
CA LEU A 345 29.04 13.28 1.64
C LEU A 345 29.00 12.10 2.61
N ASP A 346 29.34 12.32 3.88
CA ASP A 346 29.27 11.27 4.90
C ASP A 346 27.84 10.83 5.17
N ALA A 347 26.87 11.79 5.24
CA ALA A 347 25.44 11.46 5.39
C ALA A 347 24.89 10.74 4.16
N LEU A 348 25.27 11.17 2.95
CA LEU A 348 24.92 10.46 1.71
C LEU A 348 25.50 9.04 1.69
N ARG A 349 26.77 8.87 2.11
CA ARG A 349 27.39 7.54 2.22
C ARG A 349 26.66 6.65 3.21
N ALA A 350 26.27 7.18 4.36
CA ALA A 350 25.49 6.43 5.35
C ALA A 350 24.18 5.92 4.75
N LEU A 351 23.42 6.79 4.09
CA LEU A 351 22.19 6.41 3.35
C LEU A 351 22.47 5.31 2.33
N LEU A 352 23.50 5.45 1.49
CA LEU A 352 23.84 4.42 0.49
C LEU A 352 24.15 3.08 1.13
N CYS A 353 24.86 3.05 2.27
CA CYS A 353 25.21 1.82 2.97
C CYS A 353 24.02 1.09 3.61
N GLU A 354 22.84 1.70 3.67
CA GLU A 354 21.60 1.02 4.05
C GLU A 354 21.07 0.12 2.90
N HIS A 355 21.43 0.43 1.65
CA HIS A 355 20.92 -0.23 0.44
C HIS A 355 21.97 -0.99 -0.36
N VAL A 356 23.23 -0.58 -0.27
CA VAL A 356 24.35 -1.22 -1.00
C VAL A 356 25.54 -1.46 -0.10
N SER A 357 26.43 -2.36 -0.52
CA SER A 357 27.70 -2.60 0.21
C SER A 357 28.55 -1.32 0.30
N ALA A 358 29.38 -1.24 1.33
CA ALA A 358 30.25 -0.07 1.52
C ALA A 358 31.17 0.16 0.33
N GLU A 359 31.64 -0.91 -0.29
CA GLU A 359 32.51 -0.87 -1.48
C GLU A 359 31.75 -0.27 -2.67
N LEU A 360 30.49 -0.66 -2.88
CA LEU A 360 29.65 -0.15 -3.97
C LEU A 360 29.23 1.32 -3.72
N ALA A 361 28.94 1.69 -2.48
CA ALA A 361 28.70 3.07 -2.08
C ALA A 361 29.91 3.97 -2.37
N ASP A 362 31.13 3.52 -2.03
CA ASP A 362 32.36 4.25 -2.29
C ASP A 362 32.64 4.36 -3.80
N GLU A 363 32.32 3.33 -4.59
CA GLU A 363 32.42 3.38 -6.06
C GLU A 363 31.48 4.46 -6.65
N TRP A 364 30.22 4.51 -6.21
CA TRP A 364 29.27 5.52 -6.68
C TRP A 364 29.70 6.94 -6.31
N LEU A 365 30.15 7.14 -5.08
CA LEU A 365 30.65 8.46 -4.63
C LEU A 365 31.90 8.89 -5.41
N ALA A 366 32.74 7.95 -5.81
CA ALA A 366 33.95 8.22 -6.60
C ALA A 366 33.65 8.73 -8.03
N THR A 367 32.40 8.65 -8.52
CA THR A 367 31.99 9.25 -9.81
C THR A 367 32.13 10.78 -9.83
N GLY A 368 32.12 11.42 -8.65
CA GLY A 368 32.24 12.87 -8.53
C GLY A 368 30.95 13.63 -8.88
N HIS A 369 29.81 12.95 -8.94
CA HIS A 369 28.50 13.56 -9.16
C HIS A 369 28.03 14.43 -7.99
N PHE A 370 28.58 14.20 -6.80
CA PHE A 370 28.30 14.99 -5.60
C PHE A 370 29.57 15.65 -5.10
N VAL A 371 29.42 16.87 -4.58
CA VAL A 371 30.48 17.62 -3.93
C VAL A 371 29.94 18.28 -2.65
N GLU A 372 30.81 18.46 -1.68
CA GLU A 372 30.50 19.20 -0.47
C GLU A 372 31.16 20.60 -0.53
N SER A 373 30.41 21.63 -0.23
CA SER A 373 30.89 23.00 -0.17
C SER A 373 30.18 23.77 0.94
N ASP A 374 30.95 24.45 1.79
CA ASP A 374 30.43 25.27 2.91
C ASP A 374 29.45 24.52 3.83
N GLY A 375 29.68 23.22 4.05
CA GLY A 375 28.84 22.38 4.90
C GLY A 375 27.48 22.02 4.31
N ALA A 376 27.34 22.09 2.99
CA ALA A 376 26.17 21.64 2.25
C ALA A 376 26.56 20.73 1.08
N LEU A 377 25.64 19.81 0.75
CA LEU A 377 25.80 18.85 -0.35
C LEU A 377 25.25 19.46 -1.65
N TYR A 378 25.97 19.24 -2.73
CA TYR A 378 25.62 19.70 -4.07
C TYR A 378 25.75 18.54 -5.06
N ALA A 379 24.88 18.48 -6.06
CA ALA A 379 24.88 17.49 -7.12
C ALA A 379 25.06 18.11 -8.50
N ALA A 380 25.76 17.39 -9.37
CA ALA A 380 25.81 17.73 -10.78
C ALA A 380 24.44 17.55 -11.44
N TRP A 381 24.13 18.41 -12.41
CA TRP A 381 22.92 18.22 -13.22
C TRP A 381 23.09 16.98 -14.10
N ALA A 382 22.11 16.08 -14.05
CA ALA A 382 21.98 14.94 -14.94
C ALA A 382 20.50 14.84 -15.40
N ASP A 383 20.30 14.62 -16.68
CA ASP A 383 18.98 14.42 -17.29
C ASP A 383 19.21 13.57 -18.56
N ARG A 384 19.35 12.27 -18.37
CA ARG A 384 19.54 11.33 -19.49
C ARG A 384 18.24 10.70 -19.96
N GLY A 385 17.14 10.90 -19.21
CA GLY A 385 15.86 10.26 -19.47
C GLY A 385 15.88 8.75 -19.22
N SER A 386 14.71 8.13 -19.34
CA SER A 386 14.55 6.67 -19.29
C SER A 386 14.79 6.05 -20.66
N ASP A 387 15.20 4.78 -20.70
CA ASP A 387 15.34 4.03 -21.94
C ASP A 387 13.94 3.65 -22.49
N ILE A 388 13.44 4.45 -23.43
CA ILE A 388 12.14 4.26 -24.07
C ILE A 388 12.03 2.97 -24.90
N THR A 389 13.15 2.28 -25.14
CA THR A 389 13.19 1.01 -25.90
C THR A 389 12.89 -0.20 -25.01
N ILE A 390 12.81 -0.03 -23.68
CA ILE A 390 12.34 -1.09 -22.79
C ILE A 390 10.82 -1.28 -23.00
N ASP A 391 10.43 -2.53 -23.29
CA ASP A 391 9.05 -2.94 -23.49
C ASP A 391 8.45 -3.49 -22.19
N THR A 392 9.07 -4.53 -21.63
CA THR A 392 8.64 -5.11 -20.33
C THR A 392 9.82 -5.39 -19.44
N GLU A 393 9.57 -5.32 -18.14
CA GLU A 393 10.49 -5.74 -17.09
C GLU A 393 9.81 -6.79 -16.21
N SER A 394 10.54 -7.84 -15.84
CA SER A 394 10.08 -8.82 -14.86
C SER A 394 11.20 -9.22 -13.92
N TYR A 395 10.85 -9.62 -12.69
CA TYR A 395 11.78 -9.87 -11.62
C TYR A 395 11.53 -11.24 -11.01
N LEU A 396 12.60 -11.97 -10.70
CA LEU A 396 12.59 -13.22 -9.95
C LEU A 396 13.64 -13.16 -8.85
N VAL A 397 13.25 -13.45 -7.62
CA VAL A 397 14.18 -13.51 -6.48
C VAL A 397 14.64 -14.95 -6.30
N ALA A 398 15.93 -15.18 -6.41
CA ALA A 398 16.57 -16.47 -6.17
C ALA A 398 17.33 -16.44 -4.84
N TRP A 399 16.92 -17.28 -3.89
CA TRP A 399 17.46 -17.31 -2.53
C TRP A 399 18.61 -18.31 -2.34
N ASN A 400 19.56 -17.93 -1.50
CA ASN A 400 20.64 -18.81 -1.00
C ASN A 400 20.93 -18.49 0.48
N GLY A 401 20.10 -19.02 1.40
CA GLY A 401 20.13 -18.65 2.83
C GLY A 401 19.67 -17.22 3.04
N ASP A 402 20.48 -16.42 3.76
CA ASP A 402 20.24 -15.00 4.02
C ASP A 402 20.76 -14.08 2.88
N ALA A 403 21.16 -14.66 1.76
CA ALA A 403 21.61 -13.99 0.56
C ALA A 403 20.76 -14.41 -0.63
N GLY A 404 20.87 -13.70 -1.73
CA GLY A 404 20.18 -14.03 -2.96
C GLY A 404 20.61 -13.18 -4.12
N GLU A 405 19.87 -13.31 -5.20
CA GLU A 405 20.02 -12.50 -6.40
C GLU A 405 18.63 -12.17 -6.98
N ILE A 406 18.40 -10.91 -7.30
CA ILE A 406 17.28 -10.54 -8.17
C ILE A 406 17.73 -10.78 -9.61
N MET A 407 16.98 -11.60 -10.34
CA MET A 407 17.14 -11.78 -11.77
C MET A 407 16.08 -10.92 -12.49
N GLN A 408 16.54 -9.84 -13.10
CA GLN A 408 15.71 -8.99 -13.96
C GLN A 408 15.77 -9.49 -15.40
N THR A 409 14.62 -9.63 -16.03
CA THR A 409 14.49 -9.87 -17.47
C THR A 409 13.87 -8.65 -18.11
N ILE A 410 14.51 -8.11 -19.12
CA ILE A 410 14.04 -6.97 -19.90
C ILE A 410 13.78 -7.43 -21.32
N THR A 411 12.63 -7.08 -21.88
CA THR A 411 12.37 -7.15 -23.33
C THR A 411 12.42 -5.75 -23.93
N ARG A 412 12.67 -5.68 -25.25
CA ARG A 412 12.82 -4.41 -25.93
C ARG A 412 11.77 -4.22 -27.01
N ARG A 413 11.50 -2.96 -27.33
CA ARG A 413 10.65 -2.50 -28.44
C ARG A 413 11.43 -1.57 -29.33
N GLU A 414 11.04 -1.49 -30.60
CA GLU A 414 11.62 -0.58 -31.58
C GLU A 414 10.54 0.26 -32.26
N TRP A 415 10.93 1.45 -32.72
CA TRP A 415 10.02 2.30 -33.47
C TRP A 415 9.76 1.73 -34.86
N ASN A 416 8.48 1.57 -35.23
CA ASN A 416 8.07 1.12 -36.54
C ASN A 416 7.57 2.33 -37.36
N ASP A 417 8.31 2.70 -38.39
CA ASP A 417 7.98 3.84 -39.25
C ASP A 417 6.70 3.62 -40.09
N GLU A 418 6.28 2.37 -40.32
CA GLU A 418 5.07 2.06 -41.09
C GLU A 418 3.80 2.27 -40.29
N THR A 419 3.82 1.92 -39.01
CA THR A 419 2.68 2.04 -38.10
C THR A 419 2.70 3.35 -37.31
N GLY A 420 3.88 3.99 -37.16
CA GLY A 420 4.07 5.17 -36.33
C GLY A 420 3.99 4.88 -34.85
N ASP A 421 4.38 3.67 -34.43
CA ASP A 421 4.29 3.20 -33.05
C ASP A 421 5.49 2.31 -32.67
N PHE A 422 5.68 2.07 -31.36
CA PHE A 422 6.66 1.12 -30.85
C PHE A 422 6.10 -0.31 -30.95
N VAL A 423 6.91 -1.24 -31.45
CA VAL A 423 6.55 -2.65 -31.56
C VAL A 423 7.57 -3.53 -30.80
N PRO A 424 7.12 -4.57 -30.09
CA PRO A 424 8.01 -5.50 -29.42
C PRO A 424 9.01 -6.16 -30.35
N VAL A 425 10.26 -6.30 -29.94
CA VAL A 425 11.32 -7.00 -30.67
C VAL A 425 11.41 -8.44 -30.17
N PRO A 426 10.99 -9.44 -30.96
CA PRO A 426 11.07 -10.83 -30.55
C PRO A 426 12.50 -11.29 -30.30
N GLY A 427 12.73 -12.00 -29.18
CA GLY A 427 14.06 -12.54 -28.80
C GLY A 427 15.02 -11.47 -28.30
N SER A 428 14.51 -10.34 -27.82
CA SER A 428 15.31 -9.23 -27.28
C SER A 428 15.60 -9.36 -25.77
N GLU A 429 15.27 -10.50 -25.16
CA GLU A 429 15.44 -10.71 -23.73
C GLU A 429 16.88 -10.48 -23.29
N THR A 430 17.06 -9.62 -22.32
CA THR A 430 18.35 -9.35 -21.66
C THR A 430 18.18 -9.58 -20.16
N TYR A 431 19.19 -10.18 -19.55
CA TYR A 431 19.17 -10.61 -18.16
C TYR A 431 20.20 -9.83 -17.35
N TYR A 432 19.78 -9.33 -16.18
CA TYR A 432 20.64 -8.64 -15.20
C TYR A 432 20.49 -9.32 -13.85
N GLY A 433 21.62 -9.50 -13.15
CA GLY A 433 21.66 -10.08 -11.80
C GLY A 433 22.06 -9.03 -10.77
N TYR A 434 21.30 -8.94 -9.68
CA TYR A 434 21.56 -8.02 -8.57
C TYR A 434 21.75 -8.84 -7.30
N PRO A 435 23.00 -9.24 -6.99
CA PRO A 435 23.29 -10.03 -5.80
C PRO A 435 23.13 -9.19 -4.54
N PHE A 436 22.50 -9.77 -3.51
CA PHE A 436 22.24 -9.11 -2.23
C PHE A 436 22.49 -10.04 -1.03
N THR A 437 22.61 -9.44 0.15
CA THR A 437 22.43 -10.06 1.46
C THR A 437 21.29 -9.37 2.19
N THR A 438 20.63 -10.05 3.12
CA THR A 438 19.55 -9.43 3.89
C THR A 438 20.04 -8.91 5.24
N MET A 439 19.52 -7.75 5.63
CA MET A 439 19.63 -7.17 6.96
C MET A 439 18.24 -6.67 7.39
N ASN A 440 17.72 -7.18 8.48
CA ASN A 440 16.37 -6.82 8.98
C ASN A 440 15.26 -6.94 7.92
N ARG A 441 15.25 -8.01 7.13
CA ARG A 441 14.37 -8.28 5.98
C ARG A 441 14.67 -7.48 4.70
N HIS A 442 15.48 -6.44 4.73
CA HIS A 442 15.82 -5.61 3.59
C HIS A 442 17.08 -6.07 2.87
N ALA A 443 17.14 -5.84 1.55
CA ALA A 443 18.28 -6.17 0.73
C ALA A 443 19.40 -5.12 0.84
N VAL A 444 20.65 -5.61 0.95
CA VAL A 444 21.86 -4.81 0.76
C VAL A 444 22.60 -5.36 -0.46
N PHE A 445 22.61 -4.62 -1.56
CA PHE A 445 23.15 -5.06 -2.83
C PHE A 445 24.68 -4.94 -2.88
N SER A 446 25.35 -5.97 -3.36
CA SER A 446 26.82 -5.97 -3.54
C SER A 446 27.27 -5.62 -4.96
N ALA A 447 26.35 -5.66 -5.93
CA ALA A 447 26.52 -5.15 -7.29
C ALA A 447 25.17 -4.66 -7.84
N PHE A 448 25.20 -3.62 -8.67
CA PHE A 448 23.99 -3.01 -9.22
C PHE A 448 24.18 -2.62 -10.70
N PRO A 449 24.17 -3.61 -11.62
CA PRO A 449 24.42 -3.39 -13.05
C PRO A 449 23.16 -2.93 -13.78
N CYS A 450 22.65 -1.73 -13.48
CA CYS A 450 21.45 -1.20 -14.15
C CYS A 450 21.65 -1.08 -15.67
N PRO A 451 20.63 -1.44 -16.46
CA PRO A 451 20.63 -1.17 -17.89
C PRO A 451 20.64 0.33 -18.14
N SER A 452 21.59 0.76 -18.97
CA SER A 452 21.77 2.18 -19.34
C SER A 452 21.08 2.48 -20.66
#